data_e70162a6ee42bd9fecd45f91c14f8bd7
#
_entry.id   e70162a6ee42bd9fecd45f91c14f8bd7
#
_cell.length_a   1.000
_cell.length_b   1.000
_cell.length_c   1.000
_cell.angle_alpha   90.00
_cell.angle_beta   90.00
_cell.angle_gamma   90.00
#
_symmetry.space_group_name_H-M   'P 1'
#
loop_
_entity.id
_entity.type
_entity.pdbx_description
1 polymer ?
#
loop_
_entity_poly.entity_id
_entity_poly.type
_entity_poly.pdbx_seq_one_letter_code
_entity_poly.pdbx_strand_id
1 'polypeptide(L)'
;MKVMSFNCRGLAGPKKKSALMRVLTLEHPDVILLQETLGEGMIIKERLESWLSGWSFVTLDVRGRSGGMAVGWKTSVMKVLTAWGMESVLGVELRSVDLGISLKVINVYGPYLNRITFWDSFFQNPFLDEDSVVIGGDLNFSLGLSEVWGPRAHPDVLQTILPESWWRRT
;
A
#
# COMPACT_ATOMS: atom_id res chain seq x y z
N MET A 1 4.61 12.75 10.31
CA MET A 1 4.74 11.42 9.68
C MET A 1 4.33 11.50 8.21
N LYS A 2 5.10 10.91 7.31
CA LYS A 2 4.84 10.87 5.87
C LYS A 2 4.71 9.42 5.41
N VAL A 3 3.56 9.07 4.82
CA VAL A 3 3.29 7.76 4.21
C VAL A 3 3.39 7.90 2.69
N MET A 4 4.09 6.99 2.04
CA MET A 4 4.25 6.96 0.58
C MET A 4 3.77 5.63 0.02
N SER A 5 3.02 5.66 -1.07
CA SER A 5 2.64 4.48 -1.85
C SER A 5 3.35 4.46 -3.19
N PHE A 6 3.82 3.28 -3.62
CA PHE A 6 4.58 3.14 -4.85
C PHE A 6 4.40 1.74 -5.47
N ASN A 7 3.81 1.67 -6.67
CA ASN A 7 3.77 0.44 -7.46
C ASN A 7 5.15 0.21 -8.13
N CYS A 8 5.84 -0.85 -7.70
CA CYS A 8 7.22 -1.13 -8.09
C CYS A 8 7.34 -1.76 -9.47
N ARG A 9 6.31 -2.47 -9.94
CA ARG A 9 6.37 -3.32 -11.13
C ARG A 9 7.62 -4.22 -11.11
N GLY A 10 7.82 -4.92 -9.99
CA GLY A 10 8.95 -5.76 -9.67
C GLY A 10 10.12 -5.02 -8.99
N LEU A 11 10.80 -5.73 -8.08
CA LEU A 11 11.99 -5.24 -7.37
C LEU A 11 13.29 -5.95 -7.81
N ALA A 12 13.27 -6.65 -8.93
CA ALA A 12 14.45 -7.31 -9.47
C ALA A 12 15.36 -6.32 -10.20
N GLY A 13 16.66 -6.44 -9.93
CA GLY A 13 17.72 -5.75 -10.66
C GLY A 13 18.07 -4.35 -10.12
N PRO A 14 19.29 -3.87 -10.51
CA PRO A 14 19.89 -2.66 -9.94
C PRO A 14 19.13 -1.37 -10.31
N LYS A 15 18.52 -1.32 -11.48
CA LYS A 15 17.74 -0.15 -11.93
C LYS A 15 16.54 0.10 -11.04
N LYS A 16 15.87 -0.99 -10.59
CA LYS A 16 14.71 -0.90 -9.69
C LYS A 16 15.11 -0.42 -8.29
N LYS A 17 16.23 -0.94 -7.77
CA LYS A 17 16.84 -0.44 -6.54
C LYS A 17 17.11 1.06 -6.64
N SER A 18 17.82 1.50 -7.67
CA SER A 18 18.18 2.91 -7.86
C SER A 18 16.94 3.82 -7.96
N ALA A 19 15.90 3.38 -8.67
CA ALA A 19 14.66 4.13 -8.79
C ALA A 19 13.96 4.29 -7.43
N LEU A 20 13.80 3.20 -6.68
CA LEU A 20 13.20 3.23 -5.34
C LEU A 20 14.02 4.12 -4.39
N MET A 21 15.34 3.93 -4.34
CA MET A 21 16.24 4.73 -3.50
C MET A 21 16.13 6.22 -3.82
N ARG A 22 16.07 6.59 -5.10
CA ARG A 22 15.92 7.99 -5.53
C ARG A 22 14.62 8.59 -5.00
N VAL A 23 13.49 7.89 -5.14
CA VAL A 23 12.20 8.37 -4.66
C VAL A 23 12.21 8.52 -3.12
N LEU A 24 12.76 7.54 -2.40
CA LEU A 24 12.86 7.60 -0.93
C LEU A 24 13.76 8.74 -0.46
N THR A 25 14.84 9.02 -1.19
CA THR A 25 15.73 10.14 -0.89
C THR A 25 15.09 11.50 -1.15
N LEU A 26 14.22 11.61 -2.16
CA LEU A 26 13.52 12.86 -2.46
C LEU A 26 12.36 13.11 -1.51
N GLU A 27 11.59 12.06 -1.22
CA GLU A 27 10.34 12.18 -0.49
C GLU A 27 10.49 12.04 1.03
N HIS A 28 11.58 11.45 1.51
CA HIS A 28 11.84 11.21 2.94
C HIS A 28 10.64 10.63 3.70
N PRO A 29 9.99 9.55 3.22
CA PRO A 29 8.84 8.98 3.94
C PRO A 29 9.27 8.32 5.24
N ASP A 30 8.32 8.18 6.17
CA ASP A 30 8.48 7.41 7.41
C ASP A 30 7.92 6.01 7.28
N VAL A 31 6.89 5.86 6.42
CA VAL A 31 6.24 4.59 6.08
C VAL A 31 6.10 4.49 4.56
N ILE A 32 6.33 3.29 4.01
CA ILE A 32 6.17 3.03 2.57
C ILE A 32 5.26 1.82 2.33
N LEU A 33 4.40 1.96 1.32
CA LEU A 33 3.50 0.93 0.81
C LEU A 33 3.97 0.57 -0.60
N LEU A 34 4.41 -0.67 -0.79
CA LEU A 34 4.91 -1.15 -2.07
C LEU A 34 3.96 -2.19 -2.65
N GLN A 35 3.60 -2.06 -3.92
CA GLN A 35 2.78 -3.00 -4.66
C GLN A 35 3.58 -3.58 -5.83
N GLU A 36 3.15 -4.75 -6.31
CA GLU A 36 3.83 -5.50 -7.38
C GLU A 36 5.31 -5.73 -7.10
N THR A 37 5.65 -6.23 -5.91
CA THR A 37 7.04 -6.56 -5.56
C THR A 37 7.59 -7.72 -6.39
N LEU A 38 6.71 -8.58 -6.92
CA LEU A 38 6.98 -9.68 -7.86
C LEU A 38 8.07 -10.65 -7.38
N GLY A 39 7.95 -11.12 -6.14
CA GLY A 39 8.88 -12.09 -5.56
C GLY A 39 8.33 -12.73 -4.30
N GLU A 40 8.99 -13.77 -3.85
CA GLU A 40 8.72 -14.42 -2.57
C GLU A 40 8.94 -13.41 -1.43
N GLY A 41 7.98 -13.31 -0.51
CA GLY A 41 7.94 -12.28 0.51
C GLY A 41 9.18 -12.23 1.37
N MET A 42 9.70 -13.39 1.81
CA MET A 42 10.93 -13.45 2.62
C MET A 42 12.12 -12.86 1.85
N ILE A 43 12.30 -13.25 0.59
CA ILE A 43 13.39 -12.74 -0.27
C ILE A 43 13.25 -11.24 -0.50
N ILE A 44 12.02 -10.76 -0.72
CA ILE A 44 11.73 -9.32 -0.89
C ILE A 44 12.03 -8.56 0.40
N LYS A 45 11.64 -9.08 1.55
CA LYS A 45 11.93 -8.49 2.86
C LYS A 45 13.43 -8.33 3.08
N GLU A 46 14.20 -9.41 2.98
CA GLU A 46 15.65 -9.40 3.16
C GLU A 46 16.34 -8.41 2.20
N ARG A 47 15.89 -8.39 0.96
CA ARG A 47 16.38 -7.45 -0.05
C ARG A 47 16.12 -5.99 0.33
N LEU A 48 14.91 -5.66 0.73
CA LEU A 48 14.53 -4.30 1.12
C LEU A 48 15.29 -3.87 2.38
N GLU A 49 15.39 -4.72 3.38
CA GLU A 49 16.16 -4.44 4.62
C GLU A 49 17.66 -4.29 4.34
N SER A 50 18.22 -5.03 3.36
CA SER A 50 19.60 -4.84 2.91
C SER A 50 19.84 -3.52 2.15
N TRP A 51 18.81 -2.96 1.53
CA TRP A 51 18.90 -1.68 0.82
C TRP A 51 18.68 -0.49 1.73
N LEU A 52 17.87 -0.65 2.77
CA LEU A 52 17.34 0.42 3.62
C LEU A 52 17.70 0.18 5.08
N SER A 53 18.91 0.59 5.46
CA SER A 53 19.33 0.53 6.86
C SER A 53 18.38 1.34 7.75
N GLY A 54 18.00 0.76 8.89
CA GLY A 54 17.07 1.38 9.84
C GLY A 54 15.60 1.28 9.45
N TRP A 55 15.28 0.46 8.45
CA TRP A 55 13.91 0.11 8.08
C TRP A 55 13.60 -1.34 8.45
N SER A 56 12.34 -1.61 8.72
CA SER A 56 11.78 -2.97 8.84
C SER A 56 10.59 -3.12 7.91
N PHE A 57 10.33 -4.38 7.49
CA PHE A 57 9.29 -4.69 6.52
C PHE A 57 8.43 -5.87 6.93
N VAL A 58 7.15 -5.79 6.58
CA VAL A 58 6.23 -6.92 6.47
C VAL A 58 5.89 -7.08 5.00
N THR A 59 5.83 -8.32 4.54
CA THR A 59 5.59 -8.65 3.14
C THR A 59 4.44 -9.62 3.00
N LEU A 60 3.76 -9.56 1.87
CA LEU A 60 2.76 -10.52 1.42
C LEU A 60 3.22 -11.10 0.08
N ASP A 61 3.17 -12.43 -0.02
CA ASP A 61 3.65 -13.15 -1.21
C ASP A 61 2.87 -12.82 -2.46
N VAL A 62 3.55 -12.93 -3.59
CA VAL A 62 2.93 -12.93 -4.90
C VAL A 62 2.04 -14.17 -5.07
N ARG A 63 0.85 -13.99 -5.64
CA ARG A 63 -0.01 -15.10 -6.08
C ARG A 63 -0.10 -15.11 -7.60
N GLY A 64 0.42 -16.17 -8.21
CA GLY A 64 0.47 -16.28 -9.67
C GLY A 64 1.56 -15.41 -10.29
N ARG A 65 1.20 -14.62 -11.33
CA ARG A 65 2.15 -13.81 -12.13
C ARG A 65 2.22 -12.34 -11.75
N SER A 66 1.35 -11.88 -10.86
CA SER A 66 1.26 -10.48 -10.42
C SER A 66 1.05 -10.41 -8.92
N GLY A 67 1.25 -9.22 -8.36
CA GLY A 67 1.04 -8.97 -6.95
C GLY A 67 2.34 -9.00 -6.14
N GLY A 68 2.22 -9.42 -4.87
CA GLY A 68 3.23 -9.23 -3.86
C GLY A 68 3.22 -7.79 -3.33
N MET A 69 3.21 -7.65 -2.02
CA MET A 69 3.16 -6.35 -1.36
C MET A 69 4.16 -6.28 -0.23
N ALA A 70 4.58 -5.06 0.11
CA ALA A 70 5.34 -4.81 1.32
C ALA A 70 4.87 -3.52 1.98
N VAL A 71 4.89 -3.51 3.31
CA VAL A 71 4.80 -2.31 4.13
C VAL A 71 6.10 -2.17 4.89
N GLY A 72 6.76 -1.03 4.75
CA GLY A 72 8.00 -0.72 5.43
C GLY A 72 7.89 0.54 6.28
N TRP A 73 8.65 0.61 7.36
CA TRP A 73 8.70 1.77 8.25
C TRP A 73 10.12 1.98 8.78
N LYS A 74 10.43 3.23 9.09
CA LYS A 74 11.65 3.57 9.83
C LYS A 74 11.52 3.11 11.28
N THR A 75 12.44 2.27 11.75
CA THR A 75 12.42 1.71 13.10
C THR A 75 12.70 2.76 14.19
N SER A 76 13.33 3.87 13.82
CA SER A 76 13.52 5.03 14.72
C SER A 76 12.24 5.83 14.96
N VAL A 77 11.22 5.72 14.08
CA VAL A 77 9.98 6.49 14.14
C VAL A 77 8.80 5.64 14.60
N MET A 78 8.76 4.38 14.16
CA MET A 78 7.63 3.48 14.34
C MET A 78 8.06 2.10 14.86
N LYS A 79 7.18 1.49 15.67
CA LYS A 79 7.23 0.08 16.06
C LYS A 79 5.99 -0.64 15.56
N VAL A 80 6.16 -1.85 15.06
CA VAL A 80 5.03 -2.71 14.68
C VAL A 80 4.39 -3.28 15.93
N LEU A 81 3.06 -3.26 16.00
CA LEU A 81 2.25 -3.93 17.02
C LEU A 81 1.70 -5.24 16.46
N THR A 82 1.07 -5.20 15.30
CA THR A 82 0.50 -6.37 14.64
C THR A 82 0.54 -6.19 13.13
N ALA A 83 0.47 -7.30 12.40
CA ALA A 83 0.36 -7.32 10.96
C ALA A 83 -0.54 -8.47 10.52
N TRP A 84 -1.31 -8.25 9.47
CA TRP A 84 -2.20 -9.23 8.87
C TRP A 84 -2.26 -9.05 7.35
N GLY A 85 -2.59 -10.12 6.64
CA GLY A 85 -2.68 -10.09 5.18
C GLY A 85 -3.83 -10.92 4.64
N MET A 86 -4.41 -10.44 3.56
CA MET A 86 -5.35 -11.13 2.69
C MET A 86 -4.83 -11.03 1.24
N GLU A 87 -5.52 -11.66 0.29
CA GLU A 87 -5.05 -11.77 -1.10
C GLU A 87 -4.61 -10.44 -1.75
N SER A 88 -5.31 -9.35 -1.46
CA SER A 88 -5.07 -8.03 -2.07
C SER A 88 -4.87 -6.92 -1.03
N VAL A 89 -4.66 -7.28 0.24
CA VAL A 89 -4.57 -6.34 1.35
C VAL A 89 -3.49 -6.77 2.32
N LEU A 90 -2.61 -5.86 2.68
CA LEU A 90 -1.62 -6.02 3.74
C LEU A 90 -1.80 -4.90 4.77
N GLY A 91 -2.28 -5.25 5.95
CA GLY A 91 -2.48 -4.33 7.07
C GLY A 91 -1.35 -4.44 8.09
N VAL A 92 -0.92 -3.29 8.60
CA VAL A 92 0.09 -3.20 9.66
C VAL A 92 -0.35 -2.14 10.66
N GLU A 93 -0.40 -2.49 11.92
CA GLU A 93 -0.57 -1.54 13.00
C GLU A 93 0.79 -1.08 13.52
N LEU A 94 1.04 0.21 13.42
CA LEU A 94 2.28 0.86 13.82
C LEU A 94 2.02 1.79 15.00
N ARG A 95 2.96 1.84 15.93
CA ARG A 95 2.95 2.79 17.06
C ARG A 95 4.11 3.75 16.92
N SER A 96 3.83 5.05 17.01
CA SER A 96 4.87 6.08 17.03
C SER A 96 5.74 5.93 18.29
N VAL A 97 7.06 5.98 18.09
CA VAL A 97 8.04 5.89 19.18
C VAL A 97 7.93 7.08 20.11
N ASP A 98 7.77 8.29 19.54
CA ASP A 98 7.79 9.54 20.29
C ASP A 98 6.42 9.91 20.87
N LEU A 99 5.36 9.73 20.08
CA LEU A 99 4.01 10.19 20.45
C LEU A 99 3.16 9.11 21.13
N GLY A 100 3.55 7.84 21.03
CA GLY A 100 2.78 6.72 21.57
C GLY A 100 1.44 6.45 20.85
N ILE A 101 1.16 7.19 19.77
CA ILE A 101 -0.07 7.07 18.99
C ILE A 101 0.05 5.86 18.06
N SER A 102 -1.01 5.05 18.01
CA SER A 102 -1.12 3.94 17.06
C SER A 102 -1.78 4.38 15.75
N LEU A 103 -1.33 3.80 14.65
CA LEU A 103 -1.84 4.02 13.30
C LEU A 103 -1.98 2.69 12.59
N LYS A 104 -3.13 2.42 12.00
CA LYS A 104 -3.32 1.30 11.07
C LYS A 104 -3.02 1.76 9.65
N VAL A 105 -2.08 1.10 9.02
CA VAL A 105 -1.68 1.36 7.65
C VAL A 105 -2.08 0.17 6.80
N ILE A 106 -2.88 0.41 5.79
CA ILE A 106 -3.45 -0.63 4.93
C ILE A 106 -2.95 -0.41 3.51
N ASN A 107 -2.13 -1.34 3.04
CA ASN A 107 -1.65 -1.40 1.67
C ASN A 107 -2.59 -2.27 0.85
N VAL A 108 -3.17 -1.71 -0.21
CA VAL A 108 -4.12 -2.40 -1.07
C VAL A 108 -3.55 -2.50 -2.49
N TYR A 109 -3.66 -3.68 -3.10
CA TYR A 109 -3.47 -3.89 -4.52
C TYR A 109 -4.78 -4.36 -5.13
N GLY A 110 -5.58 -3.41 -5.62
CA GLY A 110 -6.93 -3.65 -6.13
C GLY A 110 -6.94 -4.72 -7.23
N PRO A 111 -7.82 -5.73 -7.15
CA PRO A 111 -7.86 -6.79 -8.16
C PRO A 111 -8.43 -6.27 -9.49
N TYR A 112 -8.03 -6.90 -10.60
CA TYR A 112 -8.60 -6.65 -11.92
C TYR A 112 -9.89 -7.42 -12.17
N LEU A 113 -10.05 -8.57 -11.53
CA LEU A 113 -11.22 -9.43 -11.62
C LEU A 113 -12.05 -9.34 -10.34
N ASN A 114 -13.37 -9.50 -10.44
CA ASN A 114 -14.30 -9.47 -9.30
C ASN A 114 -14.18 -8.18 -8.45
N ARG A 115 -13.85 -7.07 -9.10
CA ARG A 115 -13.57 -5.77 -8.47
C ARG A 115 -14.72 -5.30 -7.57
N ILE A 116 -15.95 -5.40 -8.04
CA ILE A 116 -17.14 -4.97 -7.31
C ILE A 116 -17.26 -5.73 -5.99
N THR A 117 -17.24 -7.06 -6.04
CA THR A 117 -17.35 -7.92 -4.86
C THR A 117 -16.21 -7.65 -3.87
N PHE A 118 -14.99 -7.46 -4.37
CA PHE A 118 -13.84 -7.15 -3.51
C PHE A 118 -14.03 -5.82 -2.78
N TRP A 119 -14.34 -4.74 -3.51
CA TRP A 119 -14.45 -3.42 -2.92
C TRP A 119 -15.66 -3.29 -2.01
N ASP A 120 -16.78 -3.91 -2.35
CA ASP A 120 -17.96 -3.97 -1.47
C ASP A 120 -17.61 -4.64 -0.13
N SER A 121 -16.98 -5.81 -0.17
CA SER A 121 -16.53 -6.51 1.04
C SER A 121 -15.44 -5.74 1.81
N PHE A 122 -14.54 -5.06 1.09
CA PHE A 122 -13.49 -4.26 1.71
C PHE A 122 -14.09 -3.09 2.50
N PHE A 123 -15.03 -2.35 1.90
CA PHE A 123 -15.66 -1.18 2.54
C PHE A 123 -16.64 -1.52 3.66
N GLN A 124 -17.13 -2.75 3.72
CA GLN A 124 -17.96 -3.24 4.84
C GLN A 124 -17.11 -3.74 6.02
N ASN A 125 -15.81 -3.69 5.92
CA ASN A 125 -14.94 -4.25 6.96
C ASN A 125 -14.83 -3.29 8.17
N PRO A 126 -15.13 -3.76 9.40
CA PRO A 126 -15.13 -2.92 10.60
C PRO A 126 -13.81 -2.22 10.93
N PHE A 127 -12.68 -2.71 10.43
CA PHE A 127 -11.40 -2.02 10.68
C PHE A 127 -11.32 -0.62 10.06
N LEU A 128 -12.23 -0.32 9.12
CA LEU A 128 -12.30 0.99 8.48
C LEU A 128 -13.04 2.04 9.32
N ASP A 129 -13.84 1.60 10.30
CA ASP A 129 -14.58 2.47 11.21
C ASP A 129 -13.73 2.93 12.40
N GLU A 130 -12.49 2.45 12.48
CA GLU A 130 -11.59 2.83 13.54
C GLU A 130 -10.93 4.19 13.28
N ASP A 131 -10.62 4.92 14.34
CA ASP A 131 -9.81 6.12 14.28
C ASP A 131 -8.38 5.78 13.85
N SER A 132 -7.74 6.70 13.14
CA SER A 132 -6.33 6.57 12.75
C SER A 132 -6.02 5.42 11.76
N VAL A 133 -6.80 5.31 10.70
CA VAL A 133 -6.54 4.41 9.56
C VAL A 133 -6.04 5.20 8.36
N VAL A 134 -4.97 4.72 7.75
CA VAL A 134 -4.46 5.20 6.44
C VAL A 134 -4.53 4.07 5.44
N ILE A 135 -5.25 4.28 4.35
CA ILE A 135 -5.34 3.36 3.23
C ILE A 135 -4.56 3.94 2.06
N GLY A 136 -3.71 3.15 1.46
CA GLY A 136 -2.97 3.50 0.26
C GLY A 136 -2.68 2.26 -0.58
N GLY A 137 -2.22 2.48 -1.80
CA GLY A 137 -1.89 1.36 -2.69
C GLY A 137 -2.14 1.70 -4.14
N ASP A 138 -2.10 0.67 -4.97
CA ASP A 138 -2.61 0.71 -6.35
C ASP A 138 -4.03 0.16 -6.33
N LEU A 139 -5.01 1.04 -6.28
CA LEU A 139 -6.40 0.66 -6.09
C LEU A 139 -7.05 0.10 -7.36
N ASN A 140 -6.41 0.27 -8.52
CA ASN A 140 -6.91 -0.16 -9.83
C ASN A 140 -8.33 0.34 -10.15
N PHE A 141 -8.68 1.54 -9.68
CA PHE A 141 -9.87 2.27 -10.08
C PHE A 141 -9.60 3.79 -10.06
N SER A 142 -10.48 4.55 -10.71
CA SER A 142 -10.45 6.01 -10.69
C SER A 142 -11.73 6.58 -10.03
N LEU A 143 -11.58 7.63 -9.23
CA LEU A 143 -12.69 8.33 -8.58
C LEU A 143 -13.39 9.32 -9.52
N GLY A 144 -12.75 9.70 -10.60
CA GLY A 144 -13.31 10.64 -11.55
C GLY A 144 -12.59 10.64 -12.90
N LEU A 145 -13.24 11.21 -13.92
CA LEU A 145 -12.67 11.34 -15.27
C LEU A 145 -11.40 12.19 -15.27
N SER A 146 -11.22 13.09 -14.31
CA SER A 146 -10.01 13.91 -14.16
C SER A 146 -8.75 13.10 -13.84
N GLU A 147 -8.92 11.87 -13.34
CA GLU A 147 -7.82 10.96 -13.05
C GLU A 147 -7.48 10.02 -14.22
N VAL A 148 -8.28 10.08 -15.31
CA VAL A 148 -8.12 9.18 -16.46
C VAL A 148 -7.59 9.98 -17.64
N TRP A 149 -6.45 9.56 -18.18
CA TRP A 149 -5.81 10.20 -19.33
C TRP A 149 -6.02 9.39 -20.61
N GLY A 150 -6.32 10.11 -21.70
CA GLY A 150 -6.36 9.53 -23.04
C GLY A 150 -7.72 9.69 -23.74
N PRO A 151 -7.78 9.39 -25.05
CA PRO A 151 -8.97 9.63 -25.89
C PRO A 151 -10.13 8.65 -25.62
N ARG A 152 -9.93 7.63 -24.79
CA ARG A 152 -10.95 6.64 -24.41
C ARG A 152 -11.21 6.66 -22.89
N ALA A 153 -11.16 7.84 -22.29
CA ALA A 153 -11.49 7.99 -20.88
C ALA A 153 -12.98 7.65 -20.66
N HIS A 154 -13.24 6.64 -19.86
CA HIS A 154 -14.60 6.25 -19.45
C HIS A 154 -14.67 6.27 -17.91
N PRO A 155 -15.83 6.63 -17.34
CA PRO A 155 -16.04 6.51 -15.89
C PRO A 155 -15.81 5.06 -15.44
N ASP A 156 -15.14 4.89 -14.31
CA ASP A 156 -15.00 3.57 -13.71
C ASP A 156 -16.34 3.16 -13.06
N VAL A 157 -16.77 1.93 -13.29
CA VAL A 157 -18.04 1.42 -12.70
C VAL A 157 -18.03 1.46 -11.18
N LEU A 158 -16.87 1.43 -10.55
CA LEU A 158 -16.74 1.54 -9.10
C LEU A 158 -17.07 2.93 -8.55
N GLN A 159 -17.09 3.97 -9.39
CA GLN A 159 -17.50 5.32 -8.95
C GLN A 159 -18.93 5.35 -8.41
N THR A 160 -19.80 4.46 -8.87
CA THR A 160 -21.20 4.38 -8.42
C THR A 160 -21.38 3.55 -7.16
N ILE A 161 -20.37 2.77 -6.77
CA ILE A 161 -20.43 1.81 -5.66
C ILE A 161 -19.73 2.36 -4.42
N LEU A 162 -18.71 3.20 -4.64
CA LEU A 162 -17.96 3.79 -3.54
C LEU A 162 -18.84 4.79 -2.78
N PRO A 163 -19.01 4.64 -1.45
CA PRO A 163 -19.79 5.58 -0.67
C PRO A 163 -19.19 6.99 -0.77
N GLU A 164 -19.99 8.00 -1.07
CA GLU A 164 -19.52 9.40 -1.12
C GLU A 164 -18.82 9.83 0.19
N SER A 165 -19.20 9.24 1.31
CA SER A 165 -18.61 9.50 2.63
C SER A 165 -17.11 9.17 2.73
N TRP A 166 -16.57 8.38 1.80
CA TRP A 166 -15.16 7.95 1.85
C TRP A 166 -14.19 9.00 1.32
N TRP A 167 -14.53 9.74 0.28
CA TRP A 167 -13.64 10.75 -0.29
C TRP A 167 -13.98 12.20 0.11
N ARG A 168 -15.08 12.40 0.84
CA ARG A 168 -15.48 13.71 1.37
C ARG A 168 -15.07 13.97 2.82
N ARG A 169 -14.33 13.04 3.44
CA ARG A 169 -13.70 13.26 4.75
C ARG A 169 -12.37 13.97 4.58
N THR A 170 -12.41 15.23 4.23
CA THR A 170 -11.28 16.17 4.32
C THR A 170 -11.52 17.13 5.45
#